data_bd47e6e0da1b0532005dd370bd588fc8
#
_entry.id   bd47e6e0da1b0532005dd370bd588fc8
#
_cell.length_a   1.000
_cell.length_b   1.000
_cell.length_c   1.000
_cell.angle_alpha   90.00
_cell.angle_beta   90.00
_cell.angle_gamma   90.00
#
_symmetry.space_group_name_H-M   'P 1'
#
loop_
_entity.id
_entity.type
_entity.pdbx_description
1 polymer ?
#
loop_
_entity_poly.entity_id
_entity_poly.type
_entity_poly.pdbx_seq_one_letter_code
_entity_poly.pdbx_strand_id
1 'polypeptide(L)'
;QSVWHKPPQTVRCAFLYNRSPQDSGWSYWHELGRKALEDTFGSRVETVCCECVAQEDAQEVIERFIEDGYDVIFAASPVFLDACIRQCAIHPNAKILNCSLLASYHNVRSYYLRVYEAKFVLGAIAAALSESDEIGYIADYPIYGTPTSINAFALGAQMVNPRAQIVLEWSTLPGHSPEAALAARDVHIISSRDISAPHLESRAFGLYHEQDGVIANLAMPIWNWGKLYEGIVRSILTGAWSDEGEHNADRAMNYYMGMSTDAIDIICSQRLPARTRRLVDLLHERIRAGAFLPFVGPIVDQAGQVHVAADVALTPQEIILMDYLAGNVIGRIPSVDELNDVAKGLVSLQGIRAATKE
;
A
#
# COMPACT_ATOMS: atom_id res chain seq x y z
N GLN A 1 -35.56 -22.71 -9.12
CA GLN A 1 -36.08 -21.95 -7.97
C GLN A 1 -34.91 -21.27 -7.31
N SER A 2 -34.76 -19.96 -7.54
CA SER A 2 -33.76 -19.12 -6.85
C SER A 2 -34.16 -19.07 -5.37
N VAL A 3 -33.35 -19.68 -4.54
CA VAL A 3 -33.47 -19.53 -3.09
C VAL A 3 -33.03 -18.10 -2.76
N TRP A 4 -33.99 -17.23 -2.48
CA TRP A 4 -33.73 -15.88 -2.01
C TRP A 4 -33.11 -15.99 -0.62
N HIS A 5 -31.78 -15.96 -0.55
CA HIS A 5 -31.08 -15.84 0.72
C HIS A 5 -31.30 -14.41 1.24
N LYS A 6 -32.04 -14.28 2.33
CA LYS A 6 -32.19 -12.99 2.99
C LYS A 6 -30.83 -12.53 3.48
N PRO A 7 -30.38 -11.31 3.13
CA PRO A 7 -29.10 -10.80 3.62
C PRO A 7 -29.01 -10.86 5.15
N PRO A 8 -27.82 -11.13 5.72
CA PRO A 8 -27.66 -11.18 7.17
C PRO A 8 -27.95 -9.80 7.78
N GLN A 9 -28.55 -9.79 8.97
CA GLN A 9 -28.84 -8.54 9.70
C GLN A 9 -27.60 -8.07 10.48
N THR A 10 -26.72 -8.99 10.84
CA THR A 10 -25.49 -8.75 11.61
C THR A 10 -24.34 -9.51 10.96
N VAL A 11 -23.13 -8.97 11.08
CA VAL A 11 -21.88 -9.57 10.58
C VAL A 11 -20.86 -9.62 11.69
N ARG A 12 -20.25 -10.78 11.88
CA ARG A 12 -19.14 -11.00 12.82
C ARG A 12 -17.85 -11.10 12.01
N CYS A 13 -16.91 -10.18 12.29
CA CYS A 13 -15.65 -10.04 11.58
C CYS A 13 -14.47 -10.44 12.47
N ALA A 14 -13.57 -11.26 11.95
CA ALA A 14 -12.33 -11.61 12.61
C ALA A 14 -11.14 -11.08 11.84
N PHE A 15 -10.14 -10.55 12.56
CA PHE A 15 -8.93 -9.96 11.99
C PHE A 15 -7.70 -10.70 12.51
N LEU A 16 -6.75 -10.99 11.61
CA LEU A 16 -5.44 -11.54 11.96
C LEU A 16 -4.36 -10.49 11.68
N TYR A 17 -3.51 -10.25 12.68
CA TYR A 17 -2.31 -9.41 12.55
C TYR A 17 -1.08 -10.26 12.83
N ASN A 18 -0.03 -10.08 12.02
CA ASN A 18 1.25 -10.76 12.25
C ASN A 18 2.10 -10.12 13.36
N ARG A 19 1.79 -8.87 13.72
CA ARG A 19 2.44 -8.13 14.80
C ARG A 19 1.42 -7.40 15.65
N SER A 20 1.84 -6.96 16.84
CA SER A 20 0.98 -6.11 17.67
C SER A 20 0.78 -4.73 17.02
N PRO A 21 -0.44 -4.17 17.07
CA PRO A 21 -0.69 -2.79 16.68
C PRO A 21 0.12 -1.75 17.44
N GLN A 22 0.62 -2.09 18.63
CA GLN A 22 1.48 -1.20 19.43
C GLN A 22 2.91 -1.12 18.87
N ASP A 23 3.39 -2.20 18.25
CA ASP A 23 4.78 -2.33 17.79
C ASP A 23 4.94 -2.17 16.28
N SER A 24 3.85 -2.23 15.54
CA SER A 24 3.83 -2.17 14.08
C SER A 24 2.86 -1.11 13.58
N GLY A 25 3.35 -0.18 12.79
CA GLY A 25 2.52 0.81 12.12
C GLY A 25 1.53 0.15 11.15
N TRP A 26 1.93 -0.90 10.46
CA TRP A 26 1.06 -1.68 9.58
C TRP A 26 -0.14 -2.25 10.32
N SER A 27 0.09 -3.01 11.38
CA SER A 27 -0.98 -3.58 12.21
C SER A 27 -1.83 -2.50 12.90
N TYR A 28 -1.21 -1.40 13.32
CA TYR A 28 -1.92 -0.26 13.92
C TYR A 28 -2.96 0.34 12.99
N TRP A 29 -2.62 0.59 11.73
CA TRP A 29 -3.54 1.18 10.76
C TRP A 29 -4.69 0.23 10.39
N HIS A 30 -4.44 -1.08 10.32
CA HIS A 30 -5.51 -2.07 10.15
C HIS A 30 -6.42 -2.13 11.37
N GLU A 31 -5.86 -2.01 12.58
CA GLU A 31 -6.63 -1.95 13.83
C GLU A 31 -7.52 -0.72 13.90
N LEU A 32 -7.05 0.42 13.46
CA LEU A 32 -7.90 1.61 13.30
C LEU A 32 -9.06 1.35 12.33
N GLY A 33 -8.80 0.63 11.25
CA GLY A 33 -9.82 0.22 10.30
C GLY A 33 -10.86 -0.72 10.91
N ARG A 34 -10.44 -1.68 11.73
CA ARG A 34 -11.35 -2.56 12.47
C ARG A 34 -12.26 -1.78 13.42
N LYS A 35 -11.69 -0.89 14.20
CA LYS A 35 -12.47 -0.05 15.14
C LYS A 35 -13.46 0.85 14.42
N ALA A 36 -13.10 1.37 13.25
CA ALA A 36 -13.99 2.17 12.42
C ALA A 36 -15.24 1.40 11.96
N LEU A 37 -15.16 0.08 11.77
CA LEU A 37 -16.33 -0.75 11.46
C LEU A 37 -17.36 -0.73 12.58
N GLU A 38 -16.93 -0.88 13.82
CA GLU A 38 -17.82 -0.85 14.97
C GLU A 38 -18.48 0.52 15.13
N ASP A 39 -17.73 1.59 14.92
CA ASP A 39 -18.25 2.96 14.97
C ASP A 39 -19.28 3.22 13.85
N THR A 40 -19.04 2.70 12.65
CA THR A 40 -19.91 2.93 11.49
C THR A 40 -21.22 2.13 11.57
N PHE A 41 -21.14 0.85 11.96
CA PHE A 41 -22.28 -0.07 11.89
C PHE A 41 -22.94 -0.33 13.24
N GLY A 42 -22.31 0.03 14.34
CA GLY A 42 -22.84 -0.18 15.67
C GLY A 42 -23.13 -1.66 15.96
N SER A 43 -24.33 -1.96 16.46
CA SER A 43 -24.74 -3.32 16.82
C SER A 43 -24.88 -4.29 15.63
N ARG A 44 -24.81 -3.79 14.41
CA ARG A 44 -24.86 -4.65 13.21
C ARG A 44 -23.55 -5.36 12.91
N VAL A 45 -22.46 -4.93 13.51
CA VAL A 45 -21.12 -5.52 13.29
C VAL A 45 -20.43 -5.75 14.63
N GLU A 46 -19.94 -6.96 14.81
CA GLU A 46 -19.08 -7.36 15.91
C GLU A 46 -17.71 -7.69 15.34
N THR A 47 -16.63 -7.20 15.96
CA THR A 47 -15.27 -7.48 15.50
C THR A 47 -14.40 -8.03 16.60
N VAL A 48 -13.46 -8.89 16.24
CA VAL A 48 -12.38 -9.39 17.10
C VAL A 48 -11.07 -9.34 16.31
N CYS A 49 -9.95 -9.32 17.01
CA CYS A 49 -8.64 -9.47 16.39
C CYS A 49 -7.78 -10.46 17.18
N CYS A 50 -6.88 -11.12 16.46
CA CYS A 50 -5.80 -11.94 17.00
C CYS A 50 -4.48 -11.33 16.55
N GLU A 51 -3.69 -10.90 17.54
CA GLU A 51 -2.40 -10.24 17.31
C GLU A 51 -1.24 -11.24 17.36
N CYS A 52 -0.09 -10.86 16.81
CA CYS A 52 1.15 -11.63 16.89
C CYS A 52 1.00 -13.07 16.38
N VAL A 53 0.18 -13.25 15.34
CA VAL A 53 0.00 -14.56 14.72
C VAL A 53 1.22 -14.87 13.87
N ALA A 54 1.92 -15.95 14.17
CA ALA A 54 3.01 -16.44 13.34
C ALA A 54 2.46 -17.05 12.06
N GLN A 55 3.24 -17.02 10.97
CA GLN A 55 2.83 -17.56 9.68
C GLN A 55 2.40 -19.03 9.77
N GLU A 56 3.13 -19.84 10.54
CA GLU A 56 2.85 -21.26 10.78
C GLU A 56 1.58 -21.52 11.58
N ASP A 57 1.13 -20.56 12.38
CA ASP A 57 -0.06 -20.68 13.24
C ASP A 57 -1.32 -20.14 12.56
N ALA A 58 -1.17 -19.42 11.45
CA ALA A 58 -2.26 -18.70 10.80
C ALA A 58 -3.40 -19.63 10.36
N GLN A 59 -3.08 -20.82 9.85
CA GLN A 59 -4.08 -21.78 9.40
C GLN A 59 -4.98 -22.24 10.55
N GLU A 60 -4.40 -22.53 11.71
CA GLU A 60 -5.15 -22.93 12.90
C GLU A 60 -6.02 -21.79 13.42
N VAL A 61 -5.50 -20.57 13.42
CA VAL A 61 -6.26 -19.39 13.90
C VAL A 61 -7.46 -19.13 12.98
N ILE A 62 -7.29 -19.21 11.67
CA ILE A 62 -8.39 -19.06 10.71
C ILE A 62 -9.44 -20.17 10.90
N GLU A 63 -9.01 -21.41 11.06
CA GLU A 63 -9.89 -22.55 11.32
C GLU A 63 -10.77 -22.31 12.55
N ARG A 64 -10.18 -21.87 13.65
CA ARG A 64 -10.93 -21.57 14.88
C ARG A 64 -11.96 -20.46 14.67
N PHE A 65 -11.64 -19.41 13.93
CA PHE A 65 -12.61 -18.37 13.62
C PHE A 65 -13.78 -18.87 12.77
N ILE A 66 -13.52 -19.78 11.83
CA ILE A 66 -14.59 -20.42 11.05
C ILE A 66 -15.47 -21.29 11.94
N GLU A 67 -14.88 -22.11 12.81
CA GLU A 67 -15.59 -22.95 13.76
C GLU A 67 -16.43 -22.15 14.76
N ASP A 68 -15.92 -21.00 15.20
CA ASP A 68 -16.62 -20.09 16.10
C ASP A 68 -17.74 -19.27 15.41
N GLY A 69 -17.94 -19.46 14.11
CA GLY A 69 -19.04 -18.88 13.35
C GLY A 69 -18.83 -17.44 12.93
N TYR A 70 -17.60 -16.98 12.78
CA TYR A 70 -17.31 -15.67 12.19
C TYR A 70 -17.68 -15.66 10.71
N ASP A 71 -18.36 -14.60 10.27
CA ASP A 71 -18.91 -14.49 8.92
C ASP A 71 -17.86 -14.11 7.88
N VAL A 72 -16.87 -13.32 8.29
CA VAL A 72 -15.79 -12.85 7.43
C VAL A 72 -14.49 -12.78 8.21
N ILE A 73 -13.39 -13.17 7.55
CA ILE A 73 -12.05 -13.21 8.12
C ILE A 73 -11.12 -12.35 7.26
N PHE A 74 -10.50 -11.34 7.88
CA PHE A 74 -9.52 -10.48 7.27
C PHE A 74 -8.12 -10.84 7.76
N ALA A 75 -7.35 -11.50 6.91
CA ALA A 75 -5.93 -11.77 7.16
C ALA A 75 -5.11 -10.57 6.68
N ALA A 76 -4.77 -9.67 7.59
CA ALA A 76 -4.28 -8.34 7.30
C ALA A 76 -2.76 -8.28 7.07
N SER A 77 -2.17 -9.36 6.58
CA SER A 77 -0.77 -9.41 6.17
C SER A 77 -0.57 -10.39 5.02
N PRO A 78 0.30 -10.05 4.07
CA PRO A 78 0.66 -10.96 2.98
C PRO A 78 1.25 -12.30 3.43
N VAL A 79 1.85 -12.36 4.61
CA VAL A 79 2.43 -13.60 5.18
C VAL A 79 1.39 -14.68 5.43
N PHE A 80 0.11 -14.34 5.47
CA PHE A 80 -0.98 -15.26 5.70
C PHE A 80 -1.60 -15.85 4.41
N LEU A 81 -1.08 -15.52 3.24
CA LEU A 81 -1.67 -15.93 1.97
C LEU A 81 -1.83 -17.45 1.86
N ASP A 82 -0.79 -18.21 2.14
CA ASP A 82 -0.83 -19.67 2.03
C ASP A 82 -1.87 -20.29 2.98
N ALA A 83 -1.97 -19.77 4.20
CA ALA A 83 -2.99 -20.20 5.15
C ALA A 83 -4.40 -19.89 4.64
N CYS A 84 -4.62 -18.73 4.05
CA CYS A 84 -5.89 -18.35 3.44
C CYS A 84 -6.27 -19.28 2.30
N ILE A 85 -5.34 -19.61 1.41
CA ILE A 85 -5.57 -20.52 0.27
C ILE A 85 -5.99 -21.90 0.77
N ARG A 86 -5.27 -22.46 1.75
CA ARG A 86 -5.56 -23.78 2.30
C ARG A 86 -6.91 -23.81 2.99
N GLN A 87 -7.24 -22.79 3.77
CA GLN A 87 -8.52 -22.69 4.46
C GLN A 87 -9.70 -22.50 3.51
N CYS A 88 -9.53 -21.74 2.43
CA CYS A 88 -10.55 -21.62 1.38
C CYS A 88 -10.79 -22.95 0.66
N ALA A 89 -9.76 -23.78 0.49
CA ALA A 89 -9.92 -25.12 -0.10
C ALA A 89 -10.70 -26.07 0.82
N ILE A 90 -10.47 -25.98 2.14
CA ILE A 90 -11.18 -26.82 3.14
C ILE A 90 -12.60 -26.29 3.37
N HIS A 91 -12.79 -24.97 3.39
CA HIS A 91 -14.05 -24.28 3.65
C HIS A 91 -14.47 -23.40 2.48
N PRO A 92 -14.99 -23.97 1.37
CA PRO A 92 -15.26 -23.20 0.13
C PRO A 92 -16.28 -22.07 0.30
N ASN A 93 -17.14 -22.15 1.32
CA ASN A 93 -18.17 -21.14 1.59
C ASN A 93 -17.72 -20.06 2.59
N ALA A 94 -16.53 -20.18 3.18
CA ALA A 94 -16.01 -19.20 4.10
C ALA A 94 -15.58 -17.92 3.33
N LYS A 95 -15.85 -16.78 3.95
CA LYS A 95 -15.42 -15.47 3.42
C LYS A 95 -14.08 -15.12 4.02
N ILE A 96 -13.00 -15.39 3.29
CA ILE A 96 -11.62 -15.15 3.71
C ILE A 96 -10.99 -14.17 2.72
N LEU A 97 -10.45 -13.07 3.25
CA LEU A 97 -9.75 -12.05 2.48
C LEU A 97 -8.31 -11.91 2.97
N ASN A 98 -7.41 -11.73 2.04
CA ASN A 98 -5.99 -11.49 2.34
C ASN A 98 -5.52 -10.13 1.83
N CYS A 99 -4.85 -9.39 2.69
CA CYS A 99 -4.19 -8.14 2.33
C CYS A 99 -2.89 -8.45 1.58
N SER A 100 -2.97 -8.48 0.26
CA SER A 100 -1.83 -8.76 -0.61
C SER A 100 -2.08 -8.21 -2.02
N LEU A 101 -0.99 -7.95 -2.75
CA LEU A 101 -1.06 -7.41 -4.11
C LEU A 101 -1.15 -8.47 -5.22
N LEU A 102 -0.82 -9.73 -4.94
CA LEU A 102 -0.65 -10.76 -5.98
C LEU A 102 -1.58 -11.96 -5.85
N ALA A 103 -2.57 -11.91 -4.98
CA ALA A 103 -3.45 -13.05 -4.78
C ALA A 103 -4.58 -13.05 -5.79
N SER A 104 -4.49 -13.88 -6.80
CA SER A 104 -5.58 -14.21 -7.72
C SER A 104 -5.90 -15.70 -7.60
N TYR A 105 -6.60 -16.09 -6.54
CA TYR A 105 -7.10 -17.45 -6.34
C TYR A 105 -8.61 -17.42 -6.24
N HIS A 106 -9.29 -18.38 -6.84
CA HIS A 106 -10.75 -18.40 -6.99
C HIS A 106 -11.55 -18.17 -5.69
N ASN A 107 -11.03 -18.60 -4.55
CA ASN A 107 -11.77 -18.58 -3.29
C ASN A 107 -11.20 -17.57 -2.27
N VAL A 108 -10.00 -17.02 -2.50
CA VAL A 108 -9.42 -15.99 -1.65
C VAL A 108 -9.57 -14.65 -2.35
N ARG A 109 -10.26 -13.72 -1.71
CA ARG A 109 -10.30 -12.34 -2.21
C ARG A 109 -9.14 -11.56 -1.64
N SER A 110 -8.43 -10.87 -2.50
CA SER A 110 -7.33 -9.97 -2.13
C SER A 110 -7.80 -8.53 -2.05
N TYR A 111 -7.18 -7.77 -1.17
CA TYR A 111 -7.44 -6.34 -1.04
C TYR A 111 -6.16 -5.57 -0.75
N TYR A 112 -6.08 -4.37 -1.26
CA TYR A 112 -4.98 -3.43 -1.02
C TYR A 112 -5.41 -1.99 -1.31
N LEU A 113 -4.58 -1.02 -0.96
CA LEU A 113 -4.86 0.39 -1.22
C LEU A 113 -3.89 0.96 -2.27
N ARG A 114 -4.41 1.87 -3.09
CA ARG A 114 -3.66 2.55 -4.16
C ARG A 114 -2.81 3.69 -3.61
N VAL A 115 -1.86 3.38 -2.74
CA VAL A 115 -1.00 4.40 -2.10
C VAL A 115 -0.17 5.17 -3.12
N TYR A 116 0.09 4.61 -4.28
CA TYR A 116 0.82 5.29 -5.35
C TYR A 116 0.18 6.61 -5.78
N GLU A 117 -1.14 6.74 -5.65
CA GLU A 117 -1.84 7.99 -5.92
C GLU A 117 -1.37 9.11 -4.98
N ALA A 118 -1.23 8.81 -3.68
CA ALA A 118 -0.65 9.73 -2.72
C ALA A 118 0.84 9.98 -2.97
N LYS A 119 1.60 8.95 -3.33
CA LYS A 119 3.03 9.09 -3.63
C LYS A 119 3.30 10.03 -4.80
N PHE A 120 2.45 10.01 -5.81
CA PHE A 120 2.54 10.97 -6.92
C PHE A 120 2.42 12.41 -6.42
N VAL A 121 1.45 12.68 -5.57
CA VAL A 121 1.24 14.01 -4.99
C VAL A 121 2.40 14.41 -4.07
N LEU A 122 2.93 13.48 -3.27
CA LEU A 122 4.12 13.72 -2.44
C LEU A 122 5.34 14.08 -3.28
N GLY A 123 5.52 13.43 -4.43
CA GLY A 123 6.59 13.77 -5.37
C GLY A 123 6.44 15.19 -5.92
N ALA A 124 5.23 15.59 -6.26
CA ALA A 124 4.93 16.95 -6.70
C ALA A 124 5.23 18.00 -5.60
N ILE A 125 4.85 17.71 -4.36
CA ILE A 125 5.18 18.56 -3.20
C ILE A 125 6.70 18.69 -3.03
N ALA A 126 7.40 17.58 -3.06
CA ALA A 126 8.85 17.53 -2.90
C ALA A 126 9.57 18.40 -3.93
N ALA A 127 9.20 18.27 -5.20
CA ALA A 127 9.79 19.07 -6.27
C ALA A 127 9.44 20.57 -6.17
N ALA A 128 8.23 20.88 -5.70
CA ALA A 128 7.81 22.27 -5.48
C ALA A 128 8.59 22.97 -4.36
N LEU A 129 9.05 22.22 -3.36
CA LEU A 129 9.75 22.73 -2.18
C LEU A 129 11.26 22.57 -2.25
N SER A 130 11.78 21.66 -3.07
CA SER A 130 13.22 21.40 -3.15
C SER A 130 13.96 22.57 -3.82
N GLU A 131 15.03 23.00 -3.19
CA GLU A 131 15.97 23.98 -3.76
C GLU A 131 16.96 23.31 -4.72
N SER A 132 17.07 22.00 -4.67
CA SER A 132 17.91 21.15 -5.51
C SER A 132 17.06 20.31 -6.45
N ASP A 133 17.61 19.88 -7.57
CA ASP A 133 16.98 18.91 -8.47
C ASP A 133 16.98 17.49 -7.89
N GLU A 134 17.78 17.19 -6.86
CA GLU A 134 17.84 15.89 -6.21
C GLU A 134 16.92 15.82 -4.99
N ILE A 135 16.11 14.79 -4.94
CA ILE A 135 15.13 14.47 -3.89
C ILE A 135 15.38 13.04 -3.43
N GLY A 136 15.36 12.80 -2.13
CA GLY A 136 15.62 11.49 -1.55
C GLY A 136 14.36 10.64 -1.45
N TYR A 137 14.55 9.33 -1.62
CA TYR A 137 13.53 8.32 -1.37
C TYR A 137 14.18 7.13 -0.65
N ILE A 138 13.69 6.80 0.53
CA ILE A 138 14.13 5.64 1.29
C ILE A 138 13.04 4.57 1.22
N ALA A 139 13.33 3.47 0.54
CA ALA A 139 12.48 2.31 0.45
C ALA A 139 12.93 1.22 1.43
N ASP A 140 12.01 0.38 1.88
CA ASP A 140 12.31 -0.69 2.83
C ASP A 140 12.48 -2.04 2.13
N TYR A 141 11.47 -2.52 1.42
CA TYR A 141 11.46 -3.87 0.85
C TYR A 141 11.25 -3.85 -0.66
N PRO A 142 12.10 -4.54 -1.45
CA PRO A 142 11.92 -4.68 -2.90
C PRO A 142 10.83 -5.73 -3.21
N ILE A 143 9.61 -5.43 -2.85
CA ILE A 143 8.42 -6.23 -3.11
C ILE A 143 7.53 -5.55 -4.15
N TYR A 144 6.58 -6.29 -4.73
CA TYR A 144 5.58 -5.68 -5.61
C TYR A 144 4.84 -4.55 -4.89
N GLY A 145 4.59 -3.47 -5.61
CA GLY A 145 4.08 -2.22 -5.08
C GLY A 145 5.15 -1.20 -4.71
N THR A 146 6.36 -1.62 -4.33
CA THR A 146 7.45 -0.68 -4.00
C THR A 146 7.94 0.09 -5.22
N PRO A 147 8.26 -0.52 -6.38
CA PRO A 147 8.59 0.24 -7.58
C PRO A 147 7.45 1.14 -8.05
N THR A 148 6.21 0.70 -7.89
CA THR A 148 5.04 1.51 -8.21
C THR A 148 5.03 2.82 -7.41
N SER A 149 5.26 2.74 -6.11
CA SER A 149 5.32 3.92 -5.24
C SER A 149 6.50 4.83 -5.56
N ILE A 150 7.67 4.26 -5.80
CA ILE A 150 8.88 5.02 -6.19
C ILE A 150 8.64 5.76 -7.51
N ASN A 151 8.11 5.06 -8.51
CA ASN A 151 7.89 5.63 -9.84
C ASN A 151 6.77 6.68 -9.83
N ALA A 152 5.71 6.49 -9.06
CA ALA A 152 4.66 7.50 -8.90
C ALA A 152 5.24 8.78 -8.29
N PHE A 153 6.07 8.66 -7.27
CA PHE A 153 6.78 9.78 -6.65
C PHE A 153 7.71 10.47 -7.66
N ALA A 154 8.48 9.70 -8.41
CA ALA A 154 9.39 10.22 -9.43
C ALA A 154 8.65 10.98 -10.55
N LEU A 155 7.54 10.45 -11.03
CA LEU A 155 6.72 11.09 -12.06
C LEU A 155 6.03 12.35 -11.53
N GLY A 156 5.55 12.34 -10.30
CA GLY A 156 4.98 13.52 -9.66
C GLY A 156 6.00 14.64 -9.50
N ALA A 157 7.21 14.31 -9.08
CA ALA A 157 8.31 15.27 -9.00
C ALA A 157 8.69 15.84 -10.38
N GLN A 158 8.79 14.98 -11.40
CA GLN A 158 9.14 15.37 -12.76
C GLN A 158 8.09 16.28 -13.40
N MET A 159 6.82 16.08 -13.08
CA MET A 159 5.74 16.96 -13.56
C MET A 159 5.95 18.42 -13.12
N VAL A 160 6.43 18.63 -11.90
CA VAL A 160 6.68 19.97 -11.33
C VAL A 160 8.05 20.50 -11.74
N ASN A 161 9.08 19.66 -11.68
CA ASN A 161 10.44 19.98 -12.11
C ASN A 161 10.94 18.89 -13.08
N PRO A 162 10.98 19.17 -14.39
CA PRO A 162 11.44 18.20 -15.40
C PRO A 162 12.86 17.66 -15.18
N ARG A 163 13.69 18.37 -14.40
CA ARG A 163 15.04 17.94 -14.06
C ARG A 163 15.14 17.17 -12.74
N ALA A 164 14.02 16.99 -12.03
CA ALA A 164 14.02 16.28 -10.75
C ALA A 164 14.60 14.87 -10.89
N GLN A 165 15.54 14.56 -10.02
CA GLN A 165 16.16 13.24 -9.87
C GLN A 165 15.81 12.68 -8.49
N ILE A 166 15.34 11.44 -8.45
CA ILE A 166 15.00 10.77 -7.21
C ILE A 166 16.15 9.87 -6.82
N VAL A 167 16.84 10.21 -5.74
CA VAL A 167 17.94 9.41 -5.19
C VAL A 167 17.36 8.35 -4.29
N LEU A 168 17.37 7.11 -4.78
CA LEU A 168 16.80 5.95 -4.11
C LEU A 168 17.84 5.25 -3.22
N GLU A 169 17.47 5.07 -1.96
CA GLU A 169 18.23 4.31 -0.97
C GLU A 169 17.33 3.26 -0.31
N TRP A 170 17.95 2.19 0.21
CA TRP A 170 17.25 1.07 0.82
C TRP A 170 17.65 0.88 2.28
N SER A 171 16.67 0.78 3.17
CA SER A 171 16.88 0.60 4.61
C SER A 171 17.26 -0.84 4.99
N THR A 172 17.06 -1.79 4.08
CA THR A 172 17.21 -3.24 4.35
C THR A 172 18.54 -3.81 3.88
N LEU A 173 19.46 -2.97 3.40
CA LEU A 173 20.83 -3.36 3.05
C LEU A 173 21.68 -3.39 4.31
N PRO A 174 22.33 -4.54 4.65
CA PRO A 174 23.18 -4.63 5.84
C PRO A 174 24.35 -3.65 5.79
N GLY A 175 24.62 -2.99 6.93
CA GLY A 175 25.74 -2.07 7.08
C GLY A 175 25.64 -0.78 6.27
N HIS A 176 24.48 -0.48 5.70
CA HIS A 176 24.21 0.73 4.91
C HIS A 176 23.29 1.67 5.68
N SER A 177 23.64 2.96 5.70
CA SER A 177 22.78 4.02 6.23
C SER A 177 22.23 4.87 5.07
N PRO A 178 20.95 4.73 4.74
CA PRO A 178 20.29 5.56 3.72
C PRO A 178 20.40 7.05 4.03
N GLU A 179 20.22 7.43 5.29
CA GLU A 179 20.25 8.81 5.74
C GLU A 179 21.64 9.42 5.55
N ALA A 180 22.70 8.68 5.87
CA ALA A 180 24.08 9.12 5.66
C ALA A 180 24.41 9.25 4.17
N ALA A 181 23.93 8.35 3.33
CA ALA A 181 24.12 8.40 1.89
C ALA A 181 23.45 9.63 1.26
N LEU A 182 22.24 9.97 1.69
CA LEU A 182 21.51 11.14 1.22
C LEU A 182 22.17 12.43 1.74
N ALA A 183 22.60 12.46 2.99
CA ALA A 183 23.33 13.62 3.56
C ALA A 183 24.64 13.90 2.82
N ALA A 184 25.38 12.86 2.42
CA ALA A 184 26.61 13.00 1.63
C ALA A 184 26.38 13.63 0.24
N ARG A 185 25.16 13.55 -0.28
CA ARG A 185 24.74 14.19 -1.54
C ARG A 185 24.09 15.57 -1.33
N ASP A 186 24.02 16.05 -0.12
CA ASP A 186 23.31 17.30 0.22
C ASP A 186 21.81 17.26 -0.15
N VAL A 187 21.17 16.10 0.05
CA VAL A 187 19.75 15.88 -0.20
C VAL A 187 18.99 16.06 1.13
N HIS A 188 18.07 17.01 1.18
CA HIS A 188 17.38 17.40 2.40
C HIS A 188 15.88 17.11 2.40
N ILE A 189 15.25 16.97 1.24
CA ILE A 189 13.85 16.56 1.14
C ILE A 189 13.80 15.08 0.82
N ILE A 190 13.15 14.31 1.71
CA ILE A 190 13.20 12.85 1.71
C ILE A 190 11.80 12.29 1.90
N SER A 191 11.42 11.34 1.05
CA SER A 191 10.29 10.46 1.28
C SER A 191 10.78 9.16 1.90
N SER A 192 10.22 8.79 3.05
CA SER A 192 10.58 7.57 3.76
C SER A 192 9.33 6.72 4.00
N ARG A 193 9.36 5.84 5.01
CA ARG A 193 8.20 5.02 5.37
C ARG A 193 6.97 5.88 5.62
N ASP A 194 5.82 5.41 5.15
CA ASP A 194 4.57 6.15 5.27
C ASP A 194 3.93 6.02 6.65
N ILE A 195 4.25 4.93 7.35
CA ILE A 195 3.59 4.51 8.57
C ILE A 195 4.64 4.27 9.64
N SER A 196 4.44 4.87 10.81
CA SER A 196 5.26 4.67 11.99
C SER A 196 4.44 3.99 13.09
N ALA A 197 5.10 3.18 13.93
CA ALA A 197 4.45 2.64 15.13
C ALA A 197 4.09 3.77 16.11
N PRO A 198 2.95 3.67 16.85
CA PRO A 198 2.43 4.78 17.66
C PRO A 198 3.39 5.33 18.71
N HIS A 199 4.27 4.48 19.23
CA HIS A 199 5.21 4.85 20.31
C HIS A 199 6.60 5.26 19.82
N LEU A 200 6.85 5.25 18.50
CA LEU A 200 8.12 5.70 17.97
C LEU A 200 8.15 7.24 17.91
N GLU A 201 9.14 7.81 18.57
CA GLU A 201 9.33 9.26 18.62
C GLU A 201 9.96 9.83 17.34
N SER A 202 10.46 8.99 16.46
CA SER A 202 11.09 9.43 15.21
C SER A 202 10.11 10.17 14.31
N ARG A 203 10.51 11.34 13.82
CA ARG A 203 9.77 12.11 12.82
C ARG A 203 10.15 11.78 11.38
N ALA A 204 11.06 10.82 11.17
CA ALA A 204 11.51 10.39 9.84
C ALA A 204 10.49 9.45 9.19
N PHE A 205 9.31 9.96 8.88
CA PHE A 205 8.24 9.26 8.17
C PHE A 205 7.52 10.20 7.19
N GLY A 206 6.88 9.63 6.20
CA GLY A 206 6.27 10.39 5.13
C GLY A 206 7.28 11.21 4.35
N LEU A 207 6.88 12.38 3.92
CA LEU A 207 7.73 13.37 3.28
C LEU A 207 8.19 14.39 4.31
N TYR A 208 9.50 14.59 4.43
CA TYR A 208 10.07 15.52 5.42
C TYR A 208 11.30 16.24 4.86
N HIS A 209 11.59 17.39 5.49
CA HIS A 209 12.84 18.11 5.32
C HIS A 209 13.76 17.78 6.49
N GLU A 210 14.98 17.37 6.21
CA GLU A 210 16.01 17.11 7.23
C GLU A 210 17.20 18.02 6.98
N GLN A 211 17.66 18.68 8.03
CA GLN A 211 18.89 19.46 8.01
C GLN A 211 19.50 19.45 9.42
N ASP A 212 20.77 19.06 9.52
CA ASP A 212 21.54 19.04 10.76
C ASP A 212 20.85 18.27 11.90
N GLY A 213 20.18 17.16 11.57
CA GLY A 213 19.45 16.32 12.50
C GLY A 213 18.05 16.84 12.88
N VAL A 214 17.62 17.98 12.35
CA VAL A 214 16.29 18.54 12.57
C VAL A 214 15.36 18.13 11.44
N ILE A 215 14.25 17.49 11.80
CA ILE A 215 13.24 17.00 10.87
C ILE A 215 11.98 17.87 10.96
N ALA A 216 11.55 18.39 9.81
CA ALA A 216 10.27 19.05 9.63
C ALA A 216 9.38 18.19 8.71
N ASN A 217 8.30 17.64 9.25
CA ASN A 217 7.35 16.87 8.46
C ASN A 217 6.57 17.78 7.50
N LEU A 218 6.45 17.37 6.25
CA LEU A 218 5.83 18.15 5.18
C LEU A 218 4.47 17.59 4.79
N ALA A 219 4.39 16.29 4.55
CA ALA A 219 3.17 15.59 4.17
C ALA A 219 3.32 14.08 4.41
N MET A 220 2.20 13.38 4.50
CA MET A 220 2.18 11.92 4.57
C MET A 220 0.92 11.35 3.94
N PRO A 221 0.98 10.17 3.35
CA PRO A 221 -0.23 9.47 2.94
C PRO A 221 -1.00 8.97 4.16
N ILE A 222 -2.32 8.90 4.01
CA ILE A 222 -3.19 8.24 4.95
C ILE A 222 -3.72 6.96 4.32
N TRP A 223 -3.54 5.85 5.01
CA TRP A 223 -4.08 4.55 4.66
C TRP A 223 -5.36 4.32 5.46
N ASN A 224 -6.49 4.59 4.84
CA ASN A 224 -7.78 4.44 5.50
C ASN A 224 -8.40 3.06 5.19
N TRP A 225 -7.86 2.03 5.81
CA TRP A 225 -8.36 0.66 5.68
C TRP A 225 -9.83 0.55 6.09
N GLY A 226 -10.28 1.40 7.01
CA GLY A 226 -11.68 1.43 7.45
C GLY A 226 -12.66 1.64 6.30
N LYS A 227 -12.31 2.45 5.31
CA LYS A 227 -13.15 2.64 4.13
C LYS A 227 -13.26 1.39 3.27
N LEU A 228 -12.18 0.66 3.13
CA LEU A 228 -12.17 -0.62 2.41
C LEU A 228 -12.96 -1.68 3.19
N TYR A 229 -12.71 -1.83 4.48
CA TYR A 229 -13.44 -2.77 5.33
C TYR A 229 -14.94 -2.47 5.38
N GLU A 230 -15.31 -1.19 5.49
CA GLU A 230 -16.70 -0.75 5.43
C GLU A 230 -17.39 -1.17 4.13
N GLY A 231 -16.73 -0.96 2.98
CA GLY A 231 -17.27 -1.35 1.68
C GLY A 231 -17.53 -2.85 1.59
N ILE A 232 -16.59 -3.67 2.07
CA ILE A 232 -16.71 -5.14 2.06
C ILE A 232 -17.83 -5.60 2.98
N VAL A 233 -17.89 -5.11 4.22
CA VAL A 233 -18.94 -5.47 5.18
C VAL A 233 -20.32 -5.03 4.70
N ARG A 234 -20.41 -3.86 4.10
CA ARG A 234 -21.66 -3.37 3.49
C ARG A 234 -22.12 -4.28 2.37
N SER A 235 -21.23 -4.79 1.53
CA SER A 235 -21.57 -5.74 0.47
C SER A 235 -22.13 -7.06 1.02
N ILE A 236 -21.61 -7.52 2.16
CA ILE A 236 -22.15 -8.70 2.86
C ILE A 236 -23.55 -8.40 3.42
N LEU A 237 -23.73 -7.26 4.08
CA LEU A 237 -25.02 -6.85 4.66
C LEU A 237 -26.11 -6.62 3.62
N THR A 238 -25.76 -6.20 2.41
CA THR A 238 -26.70 -5.95 1.31
C THR A 238 -26.91 -7.17 0.40
N GLY A 239 -26.13 -8.24 0.56
CA GLY A 239 -26.15 -9.42 -0.30
C GLY A 239 -25.32 -9.28 -1.59
N ALA A 240 -24.65 -8.16 -1.82
CA ALA A 240 -23.85 -7.90 -3.02
C ALA A 240 -22.53 -8.71 -3.06
N TRP A 241 -22.11 -9.30 -1.94
CA TRP A 241 -20.86 -10.07 -1.84
C TRP A 241 -20.76 -11.19 -2.90
N SER A 242 -21.84 -11.93 -3.13
CA SER A 242 -21.84 -13.04 -4.09
C SER A 242 -21.61 -12.56 -5.52
N ASP A 243 -22.25 -11.47 -5.92
CA ASP A 243 -22.15 -10.92 -7.26
C ASP A 243 -20.78 -10.32 -7.56
N GLU A 244 -20.15 -9.70 -6.56
CA GLU A 244 -18.79 -9.14 -6.67
C GLU A 244 -17.75 -10.24 -6.99
N GLY A 245 -17.91 -11.46 -6.48
CA GLY A 245 -17.00 -12.59 -6.72
C GLY A 245 -17.04 -13.11 -8.15
N GLU A 246 -18.21 -13.17 -8.76
CA GLU A 246 -18.38 -13.68 -10.12
C GLU A 246 -17.83 -12.73 -11.19
N HIS A 247 -17.87 -11.42 -10.94
CA HIS A 247 -17.41 -10.41 -11.89
C HIS A 247 -15.90 -10.15 -11.85
N ASN A 248 -15.19 -10.71 -10.88
CA ASN A 248 -13.79 -10.41 -10.61
C ASN A 248 -12.79 -11.50 -11.03
N ALA A 249 -13.24 -12.56 -11.69
CA ALA A 249 -12.39 -13.68 -12.10
C ALA A 249 -11.18 -13.27 -12.96
N ASP A 250 -11.30 -12.18 -13.72
CA ASP A 250 -10.28 -11.66 -14.63
C ASP A 250 -9.48 -10.49 -14.03
N ARG A 251 -9.70 -10.11 -12.77
CA ARG A 251 -9.00 -9.00 -12.13
C ARG A 251 -7.77 -9.51 -11.39
N ALA A 252 -6.68 -8.74 -11.48
CA ALA A 252 -5.45 -9.00 -10.73
C ALA A 252 -5.67 -8.93 -9.21
N MET A 253 -6.71 -8.21 -8.77
CA MET A 253 -7.07 -8.02 -7.37
C MET A 253 -8.56 -7.73 -7.24
N ASN A 254 -9.20 -8.28 -6.20
CA ASN A 254 -10.63 -8.10 -5.97
C ASN A 254 -10.98 -6.67 -5.51
N TYR A 255 -10.20 -6.13 -4.57
CA TYR A 255 -10.43 -4.79 -4.01
C TYR A 255 -9.14 -3.97 -4.04
N TYR A 256 -9.11 -2.95 -4.87
CA TYR A 256 -7.97 -2.05 -5.02
C TYR A 256 -8.46 -0.60 -4.99
N MET A 257 -8.61 -0.08 -3.79
CA MET A 257 -9.23 1.23 -3.53
C MET A 257 -8.18 2.33 -3.30
N GLY A 258 -8.52 3.54 -3.66
CA GLY A 258 -7.66 4.70 -3.52
C GLY A 258 -8.42 5.97 -3.13
N MET A 259 -8.00 7.11 -3.70
CA MET A 259 -8.59 8.41 -3.40
C MET A 259 -10.07 8.52 -3.79
N SER A 260 -10.48 7.83 -4.85
CA SER A 260 -11.88 7.89 -5.31
C SER A 260 -12.91 7.42 -4.27
N THR A 261 -12.49 6.60 -3.32
CA THR A 261 -13.31 6.08 -2.23
C THR A 261 -12.88 6.59 -0.85
N ASP A 262 -12.02 7.60 -0.80
CA ASP A 262 -11.39 8.12 0.42
C ASP A 262 -10.58 7.07 1.22
N ALA A 263 -10.21 5.96 0.57
CA ALA A 263 -9.37 4.93 1.18
C ALA A 263 -7.89 5.34 1.25
N ILE A 264 -7.47 6.24 0.39
CA ILE A 264 -6.19 6.94 0.44
C ILE A 264 -6.46 8.44 0.51
N ASP A 265 -5.73 9.12 1.36
CA ASP A 265 -5.74 10.58 1.51
C ASP A 265 -4.33 11.07 1.83
N ILE A 266 -4.17 12.38 1.98
CA ILE A 266 -2.90 13.03 2.28
C ILE A 266 -3.11 14.03 3.41
N ILE A 267 -2.25 13.98 4.43
CA ILE A 267 -2.13 15.04 5.41
C ILE A 267 -0.93 15.91 5.03
N CYS A 268 -1.14 17.22 4.98
CA CYS A 268 -0.10 18.21 4.73
C CYS A 268 0.16 19.07 5.96
N SER A 269 1.42 19.47 6.14
CA SER A 269 1.78 20.48 7.12
C SER A 269 1.04 21.79 6.84
N GLN A 270 0.60 22.47 7.90
CA GLN A 270 0.03 23.80 7.79
C GLN A 270 1.05 24.87 7.36
N ARG A 271 2.33 24.54 7.43
CA ARG A 271 3.43 25.43 7.02
C ARG A 271 3.75 25.39 5.53
N LEU A 272 3.08 24.52 4.75
CA LEU A 272 3.29 24.51 3.31
C LEU A 272 2.90 25.85 2.69
N PRO A 273 3.69 26.37 1.70
CA PRO A 273 3.34 27.57 0.96
C PRO A 273 1.95 27.45 0.32
N ALA A 274 1.23 28.56 0.23
CA ALA A 274 -0.11 28.58 -0.34
C ALA A 274 -0.18 28.03 -1.77
N ARG A 275 0.84 28.26 -2.58
CA ARG A 275 0.92 27.72 -3.95
C ARG A 275 1.03 26.20 -3.96
N THR A 276 1.84 25.64 -3.06
CA THR A 276 1.99 24.19 -2.90
C THR A 276 0.69 23.57 -2.42
N ARG A 277 -0.02 24.19 -1.48
CA ARG A 277 -1.34 23.72 -1.03
C ARG A 277 -2.36 23.68 -2.18
N ARG A 278 -2.40 24.71 -3.02
CA ARG A 278 -3.28 24.72 -4.19
C ARG A 278 -2.96 23.61 -5.17
N LEU A 279 -1.69 23.31 -5.38
CA LEU A 279 -1.25 22.18 -6.20
C LEU A 279 -1.75 20.84 -5.61
N VAL A 280 -1.60 20.64 -4.31
CA VAL A 280 -2.07 19.45 -3.61
C VAL A 280 -3.59 19.31 -3.75
N ASP A 281 -4.34 20.36 -3.47
CA ASP A 281 -5.80 20.34 -3.55
C ASP A 281 -6.27 20.04 -4.98
N LEU A 282 -5.64 20.62 -5.98
CA LEU A 282 -5.95 20.37 -7.38
C LEU A 282 -5.69 18.92 -7.77
N LEU A 283 -4.51 18.39 -7.46
CA LEU A 283 -4.14 17.01 -7.78
C LEU A 283 -5.04 16.01 -7.04
N HIS A 284 -5.29 16.24 -5.76
CA HIS A 284 -6.17 15.40 -4.95
C HIS A 284 -7.59 15.34 -5.54
N GLU A 285 -8.17 16.48 -5.86
CA GLU A 285 -9.50 16.56 -6.48
C GLU A 285 -9.55 15.83 -7.83
N ARG A 286 -8.55 16.06 -8.69
CA ARG A 286 -8.49 15.46 -10.03
C ARG A 286 -8.26 13.96 -9.99
N ILE A 287 -7.39 13.47 -9.12
CA ILE A 287 -7.16 12.04 -8.95
C ILE A 287 -8.41 11.38 -8.35
N ARG A 288 -9.02 11.99 -7.35
CA ARG A 288 -10.24 11.51 -6.72
C ARG A 288 -11.39 11.38 -7.71
N ALA A 289 -11.55 12.33 -8.59
CA ALA A 289 -12.58 12.34 -9.63
C ALA A 289 -12.26 11.42 -10.83
N GLY A 290 -11.08 10.80 -10.87
CA GLY A 290 -10.63 10.01 -12.03
C GLY A 290 -10.29 10.85 -13.26
N ALA A 291 -10.19 12.17 -13.11
CA ALA A 291 -9.85 13.10 -14.20
C ALA A 291 -8.34 13.21 -14.45
N PHE A 292 -7.53 12.74 -13.52
CA PHE A 292 -6.08 12.65 -13.66
C PHE A 292 -5.61 11.27 -13.17
N LEU A 293 -4.83 10.59 -14.00
CA LEU A 293 -4.25 9.29 -13.71
C LEU A 293 -2.74 9.44 -13.56
N PRO A 294 -2.12 9.00 -12.44
CA PRO A 294 -0.68 9.13 -12.22
C PRO A 294 0.19 8.42 -13.25
N PHE A 295 -0.25 7.28 -13.77
CA PHE A 295 0.50 6.48 -14.73
C PHE A 295 -0.07 6.57 -16.13
N VAL A 296 0.24 7.66 -16.80
CA VAL A 296 -0.03 7.86 -18.22
C VAL A 296 1.30 8.11 -18.94
N GLY A 297 1.50 7.43 -20.07
CA GLY A 297 2.75 7.54 -20.83
C GLY A 297 2.94 8.92 -21.51
N PRO A 298 4.16 9.14 -22.00
CA PRO A 298 5.24 8.15 -22.08
C PRO A 298 5.91 7.91 -20.73
N ILE A 299 6.21 6.66 -20.41
CA ILE A 299 6.98 6.27 -19.24
C ILE A 299 8.19 5.46 -19.69
N VAL A 300 9.36 5.94 -19.35
CA VAL A 300 10.64 5.39 -19.77
C VAL A 300 11.40 4.93 -18.53
N ASP A 301 12.10 3.80 -18.62
CA ASP A 301 12.93 3.31 -17.54
C ASP A 301 14.35 3.92 -17.55
N GLN A 302 15.17 3.51 -16.60
CA GLN A 302 16.55 3.98 -16.45
C GLN A 302 17.46 3.66 -17.65
N ALA A 303 17.12 2.64 -18.44
CA ALA A 303 17.86 2.26 -19.65
C ALA A 303 17.34 2.96 -20.91
N GLY A 304 16.32 3.78 -20.77
CA GLY A 304 15.68 4.46 -21.91
C GLY A 304 14.63 3.62 -22.64
N GLN A 305 14.27 2.44 -22.10
CA GLN A 305 13.21 1.62 -22.67
C GLN A 305 11.84 2.23 -22.35
N VAL A 306 11.00 2.35 -23.37
CA VAL A 306 9.63 2.84 -23.24
C VAL A 306 8.73 1.68 -22.74
N HIS A 307 8.21 1.80 -21.53
CA HIS A 307 7.26 0.84 -20.95
C HIS A 307 5.81 1.22 -21.27
N VAL A 308 5.53 2.52 -21.38
CA VAL A 308 4.19 3.04 -21.66
C VAL A 308 4.28 4.06 -22.76
N ALA A 309 3.53 3.84 -23.83
CA ALA A 309 3.47 4.78 -24.96
C ALA A 309 2.77 6.09 -24.57
N ALA A 310 3.00 7.14 -25.35
CA ALA A 310 2.37 8.44 -25.12
C ALA A 310 0.84 8.32 -25.07
N ASP A 311 0.24 9.02 -24.11
CA ASP A 311 -1.21 9.10 -23.88
C ASP A 311 -1.90 7.75 -23.55
N VAL A 312 -1.13 6.71 -23.23
CA VAL A 312 -1.65 5.41 -22.78
C VAL A 312 -1.61 5.35 -21.26
N ALA A 313 -2.74 4.98 -20.63
CA ALA A 313 -2.83 4.73 -19.20
C ALA A 313 -2.51 3.28 -18.90
N LEU A 314 -1.77 3.04 -17.81
CA LEU A 314 -1.56 1.70 -17.28
C LEU A 314 -2.85 1.12 -16.72
N THR A 315 -3.05 -0.18 -16.94
CA THR A 315 -4.10 -0.95 -16.24
C THR A 315 -3.72 -1.18 -14.78
N PRO A 316 -4.69 -1.47 -13.88
CA PRO A 316 -4.37 -1.82 -12.50
C PRO A 316 -3.37 -2.98 -12.35
N GLN A 317 -3.48 -4.00 -13.22
CA GLN A 317 -2.55 -5.12 -13.20
C GLN A 317 -1.12 -4.71 -13.57
N GLU A 318 -0.96 -3.90 -14.59
CA GLU A 318 0.35 -3.37 -14.99
C GLU A 318 0.97 -2.49 -13.89
N ILE A 319 0.14 -1.73 -13.17
CA ILE A 319 0.59 -0.92 -12.03
C ILE A 319 1.11 -1.82 -10.90
N ILE A 320 0.37 -2.88 -10.55
CA ILE A 320 0.75 -3.83 -9.48
C ILE A 320 2.05 -4.57 -9.83
N LEU A 321 2.19 -5.01 -11.09
CA LEU A 321 3.31 -5.82 -11.54
C LEU A 321 4.54 -5.00 -11.97
N MET A 322 4.54 -3.70 -11.73
CA MET A 322 5.67 -2.83 -12.08
C MET A 322 6.95 -3.29 -11.39
N ASP A 323 7.99 -3.59 -12.17
CA ASP A 323 9.25 -4.20 -11.73
C ASP A 323 10.49 -3.42 -12.18
N TYR A 324 10.31 -2.24 -12.71
CA TYR A 324 11.36 -1.33 -13.19
C TYR A 324 11.34 0.00 -12.44
N LEU A 325 12.39 0.79 -12.60
CA LEU A 325 12.50 2.14 -12.07
C LEU A 325 12.40 3.17 -13.22
N ALA A 326 11.69 4.25 -12.99
CA ALA A 326 11.55 5.35 -13.93
C ALA A 326 12.90 6.01 -14.23
N GLY A 327 13.03 6.62 -15.42
CA GLY A 327 14.28 7.15 -15.93
C GLY A 327 14.93 8.26 -15.08
N ASN A 328 14.14 8.97 -14.25
CA ASN A 328 14.64 9.98 -13.34
C ASN A 328 14.95 9.45 -11.93
N VAL A 329 14.99 8.15 -11.73
CA VAL A 329 15.42 7.52 -10.48
C VAL A 329 16.90 7.17 -10.57
N ILE A 330 17.66 7.58 -9.56
CA ILE A 330 19.06 7.21 -9.36
C ILE A 330 19.10 6.12 -8.31
N GLY A 331 19.54 4.91 -8.68
CA GLY A 331 19.60 3.76 -7.81
C GLY A 331 19.18 2.49 -8.53
N ARG A 332 19.00 1.44 -7.77
CA ARG A 332 18.63 0.12 -8.30
C ARG A 332 17.74 -0.64 -7.33
N ILE A 333 17.08 -1.67 -7.81
CA ILE A 333 16.35 -2.63 -6.99
C ILE A 333 17.33 -3.71 -6.56
N PRO A 334 17.58 -3.93 -5.24
CA PRO A 334 18.50 -4.95 -4.77
C PRO A 334 17.92 -6.36 -4.98
N SER A 335 18.79 -7.34 -5.13
CA SER A 335 18.41 -8.75 -5.10
C SER A 335 18.16 -9.22 -3.66
N VAL A 336 17.41 -10.33 -3.51
CA VAL A 336 17.09 -10.91 -2.18
C VAL A 336 18.36 -11.19 -1.37
N ASP A 337 19.41 -11.67 -2.02
CA ASP A 337 20.68 -12.05 -1.35
C ASP A 337 21.41 -10.87 -0.70
N GLU A 338 21.16 -9.65 -1.16
CA GLU A 338 21.78 -8.43 -0.64
C GLU A 338 21.11 -7.90 0.63
N LEU A 339 19.90 -8.39 0.96
CA LEU A 339 19.09 -7.87 2.05
C LEU A 339 19.49 -8.44 3.41
N ASN A 340 19.08 -7.78 4.49
CA ASN A 340 19.20 -8.35 5.83
C ASN A 340 18.25 -9.55 6.01
N ASP A 341 18.49 -10.37 7.04
CA ASP A 341 17.77 -11.64 7.22
C ASP A 341 16.26 -11.47 7.43
N VAL A 342 15.85 -10.40 8.10
CA VAL A 342 14.41 -10.10 8.30
C VAL A 342 13.73 -9.80 6.98
N ALA A 343 14.36 -9.01 6.13
CA ALA A 343 13.83 -8.64 4.83
C ALA A 343 13.79 -9.83 3.85
N LYS A 344 14.77 -10.73 3.89
CA LYS A 344 14.81 -11.92 3.04
C LYS A 344 13.56 -12.78 3.17
N GLY A 345 13.03 -12.96 4.38
CA GLY A 345 11.82 -13.75 4.63
C GLY A 345 10.61 -13.18 3.91
N LEU A 346 10.38 -11.88 4.01
CA LEU A 346 9.26 -11.20 3.35
C LEU A 346 9.43 -11.17 1.84
N VAL A 347 10.62 -10.82 1.36
CA VAL A 347 10.91 -10.67 -0.06
C VAL A 347 10.89 -12.01 -0.80
N SER A 348 11.22 -13.13 -0.16
CA SER A 348 11.07 -14.46 -0.76
C SER A 348 9.62 -14.82 -1.06
N LEU A 349 8.66 -14.27 -0.30
CA LEU A 349 7.23 -14.49 -0.53
C LEU A 349 6.64 -13.57 -1.60
N GLN A 350 7.10 -12.32 -1.67
CA GLN A 350 6.47 -11.27 -2.44
C GLN A 350 7.44 -10.42 -3.26
N GLY A 351 8.70 -10.80 -3.25
CA GLY A 351 9.75 -10.07 -3.95
C GLY A 351 9.54 -10.00 -5.45
N ILE A 352 9.99 -8.89 -6.00
CA ILE A 352 10.10 -8.72 -7.44
C ILE A 352 11.10 -9.77 -7.93
N ARG A 353 10.66 -10.64 -8.80
CA ARG A 353 11.54 -11.58 -9.47
C ARG A 353 12.38 -10.76 -10.43
N ALA A 354 13.67 -10.62 -10.12
CA ALA A 354 14.61 -10.14 -11.12
C ALA A 354 14.42 -10.99 -12.37
N ALA A 355 14.23 -10.33 -13.51
CA ALA A 355 14.23 -11.04 -14.79
C ALA A 355 15.48 -11.92 -14.82
N THR A 356 15.30 -13.22 -14.90
CA THR A 356 16.38 -14.16 -15.13
C THR A 356 17.09 -13.68 -16.39
N LYS A 357 18.33 -13.24 -16.25
CA LYS A 357 19.19 -13.03 -17.41
C LYS A 357 19.38 -14.42 -18.03
N GLU A 358 18.64 -14.71 -19.09
CA GLU A 358 19.05 -15.74 -20.04
C GLU A 358 20.31 -15.31 -20.77
#